data_37cadc87df0d0d180e04d3398a270ec8
#
_entry.id   37cadc87df0d0d180e04d3398a270ec8
#
_cell.length_a   1.000
_cell.length_b   1.000
_cell.length_c   1.000
_cell.angle_alpha   90.00
_cell.angle_beta   90.00
_cell.angle_gamma   90.00
#
_symmetry.space_group_name_H-M   'P 1'
#
loop_
_entity.id
_entity.type
_entity.pdbx_description
1 polymer ?
#
loop_
_entity_poly.entity_id
_entity_poly.type
_entity_poly.pdbx_seq_one_letter_code
_entity_poly.pdbx_strand_id
1 'polypeptide(L)'
;RLLSSAASDVYKRQQVNLEDSSVKWTGVQLSGKTHYGTLAFESADLSFSDEKLVGGNFVVDMTTLSVDDLTGRGKTSLEGHLKSNDFFSVNEFNFSELKLNAVDMVSENEYSAEGDLTIKGYTHKAKVSFLKEGGSKNMKAKLVFDRSKYNVRYGSGSFFENLGDKLILDDIELEVTLVIM
;
A
#
# COMPACT_ATOMS: atom_id res chain seq x y z
N ARG A 1 21.20 -39.91 24.82
CA ARG A 1 20.90 -38.49 24.83
C ARG A 1 20.85 -38.02 23.38
N LEU A 2 19.65 -37.93 22.83
CA LEU A 2 19.40 -37.27 21.54
C LEU A 2 19.44 -35.78 21.78
N LEU A 3 20.46 -35.11 21.27
CA LEU A 3 20.48 -33.66 21.16
C LEU A 3 19.55 -33.30 19.98
N SER A 4 18.35 -32.85 20.31
CA SER A 4 17.50 -32.15 19.37
C SER A 4 18.20 -30.83 19.02
N SER A 5 18.84 -30.78 17.86
CA SER A 5 19.22 -29.52 17.27
C SER A 5 17.93 -28.85 16.84
N ALA A 6 17.42 -27.92 17.65
CA ALA A 6 16.46 -26.94 17.18
C ALA A 6 17.18 -26.20 16.06
N ALA A 7 16.81 -26.48 14.81
CA ALA A 7 17.17 -25.64 13.70
C ALA A 7 16.59 -24.25 14.02
N SER A 8 17.45 -23.29 14.31
CA SER A 8 17.04 -21.91 14.41
C SER A 8 16.53 -21.53 13.02
N ASP A 9 15.24 -21.27 12.90
CA ASP A 9 14.64 -20.67 11.72
C ASP A 9 15.40 -19.36 11.45
N VAL A 10 16.30 -19.40 10.46
CA VAL A 10 17.08 -18.24 10.07
C VAL A 10 16.18 -17.41 9.17
N TYR A 11 15.48 -16.43 9.76
CA TYR A 11 14.76 -15.41 9.00
C TYR A 11 15.77 -14.55 8.23
N LYS A 12 15.65 -14.57 6.92
CA LYS A 12 16.45 -13.72 6.05
C LYS A 12 15.66 -12.46 5.70
N ARG A 13 16.09 -11.33 6.24
CA ARG A 13 15.55 -10.03 5.87
C ARG A 13 16.19 -9.57 4.57
N GLN A 14 15.38 -9.19 3.59
CA GLN A 14 15.83 -8.65 2.32
C GLN A 14 15.33 -7.21 2.18
N GLN A 15 16.24 -6.33 1.80
CA GLN A 15 15.89 -4.95 1.50
C GLN A 15 15.32 -4.82 0.09
N VAL A 16 14.43 -3.87 -0.06
CA VAL A 16 13.83 -3.48 -1.33
C VAL A 16 14.63 -2.33 -1.92
N ASN A 17 14.91 -2.37 -3.20
CA ASN A 17 15.46 -1.23 -3.94
C ASN A 17 14.35 -0.17 -4.06
N LEU A 18 14.46 0.91 -3.29
CA LEU A 18 13.42 1.93 -3.18
C LEU A 18 13.28 2.77 -4.45
N GLU A 19 14.37 2.95 -5.22
CA GLU A 19 14.35 3.75 -6.46
C GLU A 19 13.59 3.05 -7.58
N ASP A 20 13.70 1.71 -7.64
CA ASP A 20 13.06 0.89 -8.67
C ASP A 20 11.70 0.32 -8.23
N SER A 21 11.30 0.59 -6.98
CA SER A 21 10.04 0.14 -6.40
C SER A 21 9.05 1.29 -6.28
N SER A 22 7.76 0.99 -6.40
CA SER A 22 6.73 2.03 -6.38
C SER A 22 5.38 1.52 -5.89
N VAL A 23 4.59 2.44 -5.38
CA VAL A 23 3.16 2.25 -5.07
C VAL A 23 2.35 3.08 -6.05
N LYS A 24 1.52 2.43 -6.86
CA LYS A 24 0.52 3.09 -7.70
C LYS A 24 -0.82 3.07 -6.99
N TRP A 25 -1.46 4.22 -6.85
CA TRP A 25 -2.80 4.34 -6.31
C TRP A 25 -3.82 4.63 -7.42
N THR A 26 -5.06 4.17 -7.23
CA THR A 26 -6.20 4.44 -8.12
C THR A 26 -7.43 4.75 -7.29
N GLY A 27 -8.06 5.88 -7.59
CA GLY A 27 -9.33 6.32 -7.00
C GLY A 27 -10.39 6.55 -8.08
N VAL A 28 -11.65 6.23 -7.77
CA VAL A 28 -12.75 6.25 -8.74
C VAL A 28 -13.92 7.06 -8.18
N GLN A 29 -14.49 7.93 -9.01
CA GLN A 29 -15.77 8.60 -8.73
C GLN A 29 -16.94 7.71 -9.18
N LEU A 30 -18.11 7.91 -8.59
CA LEU A 30 -19.33 7.18 -8.97
C LEU A 30 -19.68 7.38 -10.46
N SER A 31 -19.34 8.53 -11.04
CA SER A 31 -19.47 8.82 -12.49
C SER A 31 -18.59 7.93 -13.38
N GLY A 32 -17.68 7.14 -12.81
CA GLY A 32 -16.67 6.35 -13.52
C GLY A 32 -15.38 7.11 -13.81
N LYS A 33 -15.28 8.40 -13.46
CA LYS A 33 -14.04 9.17 -13.60
C LYS A 33 -12.98 8.59 -12.65
N THR A 34 -11.80 8.30 -13.19
CA THR A 34 -10.70 7.67 -12.47
C THR A 34 -9.50 8.60 -12.44
N HIS A 35 -8.87 8.69 -11.27
CA HIS A 35 -7.58 9.32 -11.11
C HIS A 35 -6.58 8.31 -10.57
N TYR A 36 -5.34 8.42 -10.98
CA TYR A 36 -4.25 7.57 -10.50
C TYR A 36 -2.93 8.34 -10.40
N GLY A 37 -2.03 7.80 -9.64
CA GLY A 37 -0.69 8.34 -9.47
C GLY A 37 0.21 7.41 -8.69
N THR A 38 1.32 7.92 -8.22
CA THR A 38 2.35 7.14 -7.55
C THR A 38 2.75 7.74 -6.21
N LEU A 39 3.35 6.89 -5.39
CA LEU A 39 3.98 7.19 -4.11
C LEU A 39 5.32 6.44 -4.05
N ALA A 40 6.32 7.04 -3.42
CA ALA A 40 7.59 6.41 -3.15
C ALA A 40 7.63 5.80 -1.75
N PHE A 41 8.45 4.77 -1.57
CA PHE A 41 8.75 4.23 -0.26
C PHE A 41 9.79 5.07 0.47
N GLU A 42 9.58 5.29 1.76
CA GLU A 42 10.62 5.72 2.70
C GLU A 42 11.49 4.54 3.11
N SER A 43 10.86 3.40 3.39
CA SER A 43 11.53 2.14 3.66
C SER A 43 10.67 0.95 3.30
N ALA A 44 11.28 -0.14 2.90
CA ALA A 44 10.59 -1.40 2.66
C ALA A 44 11.53 -2.57 2.88
N ASP A 45 11.06 -3.59 3.57
CA ASP A 45 11.77 -4.85 3.75
C ASP A 45 10.80 -6.04 3.73
N LEU A 46 11.31 -7.18 3.31
CA LEU A 46 10.63 -8.45 3.30
C LEU A 46 11.41 -9.47 4.11
N SER A 47 10.71 -10.33 4.82
CA SER A 47 11.28 -11.41 5.61
C SER A 47 10.97 -12.76 4.97
N PHE A 48 11.99 -13.58 4.79
CA PHE A 48 11.88 -14.90 4.19
C PHE A 48 12.39 -15.98 5.16
N SER A 49 11.76 -17.13 5.13
CA SER A 49 12.21 -18.38 5.75
C SER A 49 12.15 -19.48 4.69
N ASP A 50 13.24 -20.18 4.45
CA ASP A 50 13.37 -21.21 3.39
C ASP A 50 12.83 -20.71 2.04
N GLU A 51 13.25 -19.51 1.64
CA GLU A 51 12.84 -18.81 0.41
C GLU A 51 11.35 -18.46 0.30
N LYS A 52 10.55 -18.72 1.33
CA LYS A 52 9.14 -18.37 1.42
C LYS A 52 8.97 -17.04 2.14
N LEU A 53 8.09 -16.20 1.62
CA LEU A 53 7.73 -14.95 2.27
C LEU A 53 6.99 -15.24 3.60
N VAL A 54 7.47 -14.65 4.68
CA VAL A 54 6.88 -14.83 6.03
C VAL A 54 6.53 -13.52 6.72
N GLY A 55 6.95 -12.37 6.17
CA GLY A 55 6.66 -11.07 6.75
C GLY A 55 7.19 -9.92 5.92
N GLY A 56 6.93 -8.70 6.37
CA GLY A 56 7.44 -7.48 5.75
C GLY A 56 6.96 -6.23 6.46
N ASN A 57 7.72 -5.15 6.31
CA ASN A 57 7.35 -3.83 6.79
C ASN A 57 7.57 -2.82 5.66
N PHE A 58 6.62 -1.92 5.50
CA PHE A 58 6.61 -0.94 4.43
C PHE A 58 6.25 0.42 5.01
N VAL A 59 7.03 1.44 4.72
CA VAL A 59 6.75 2.84 5.03
C VAL A 59 6.72 3.62 3.74
N VAL A 60 5.62 4.29 3.48
CA VAL A 60 5.40 5.13 2.30
C VAL A 60 5.54 6.60 2.69
N ASP A 61 6.33 7.34 1.93
CA ASP A 61 6.44 8.80 2.06
C ASP A 61 5.25 9.47 1.37
N MET A 62 4.30 9.94 2.16
CA MET A 62 3.08 10.61 1.67
C MET A 62 3.36 11.95 1.00
N THR A 63 4.51 12.56 1.27
CA THR A 63 4.91 13.84 0.63
C THR A 63 5.20 13.67 -0.86
N THR A 64 5.54 12.45 -1.28
CA THR A 64 5.83 12.07 -2.68
C THR A 64 4.57 11.81 -3.51
N LEU A 65 3.36 11.87 -2.92
CA LEU A 65 2.10 11.63 -3.62
C LEU A 65 2.04 12.47 -4.89
N SER A 66 1.94 11.81 -6.03
CA SER A 66 1.79 12.42 -7.34
C SER A 66 0.49 11.99 -8.01
N VAL A 67 0.01 12.82 -8.93
CA VAL A 67 -1.10 12.55 -9.85
C VAL A 67 -0.51 12.40 -11.25
N ASP A 68 -0.71 11.25 -11.89
CA ASP A 68 -0.02 10.91 -13.14
C ASP A 68 -0.95 10.91 -14.36
N ASP A 69 -2.26 10.97 -14.16
CA ASP A 69 -3.27 11.06 -15.23
C ASP A 69 -3.59 12.50 -15.65
N LEU A 70 -3.08 13.50 -14.94
CA LEU A 70 -3.28 14.92 -15.24
C LEU A 70 -1.96 15.64 -15.46
N THR A 71 -2.04 16.80 -16.12
CA THR A 71 -0.90 17.70 -16.37
C THR A 71 -1.24 19.14 -15.97
N GLY A 72 -0.23 20.00 -15.86
CA GLY A 72 -0.39 21.42 -15.60
C GLY A 72 -1.17 21.74 -14.33
N ARG A 73 -2.07 22.71 -14.40
CA ARG A 73 -2.87 23.18 -13.25
C ARG A 73 -3.76 22.09 -12.66
N GLY A 74 -4.30 21.20 -13.48
CA GLY A 74 -5.15 20.10 -13.02
C GLY A 74 -4.39 19.16 -12.10
N LYS A 75 -3.19 18.79 -12.49
CA LYS A 75 -2.27 17.97 -11.67
C LYS A 75 -1.96 18.65 -10.34
N THR A 76 -1.46 19.88 -10.39
CA THR A 76 -1.06 20.63 -9.18
C THR A 76 -2.24 20.82 -8.21
N SER A 77 -3.44 21.14 -8.75
CA SER A 77 -4.64 21.33 -7.94
C SER A 77 -5.07 20.04 -7.24
N LEU A 78 -5.10 18.92 -7.96
CA LEU A 78 -5.50 17.64 -7.37
C LEU A 78 -4.47 17.12 -6.37
N GLU A 79 -3.17 17.22 -6.66
CA GLU A 79 -2.11 16.87 -5.71
C GLU A 79 -2.23 17.70 -4.43
N GLY A 80 -2.41 19.00 -4.53
CA GLY A 80 -2.60 19.89 -3.38
C GLY A 80 -3.83 19.50 -2.56
N HIS A 81 -4.94 19.15 -3.20
CA HIS A 81 -6.16 18.72 -2.52
C HIS A 81 -6.00 17.37 -1.81
N LEU A 82 -5.39 16.39 -2.48
CA LEU A 82 -5.13 15.07 -1.89
C LEU A 82 -4.19 15.16 -0.67
N LYS A 83 -3.22 16.09 -0.69
CA LYS A 83 -2.30 16.33 0.42
C LYS A 83 -2.91 17.16 1.56
N SER A 84 -4.02 17.87 1.31
CA SER A 84 -4.67 18.75 2.27
C SER A 84 -5.39 17.99 3.40
N ASN A 85 -5.88 18.74 4.38
CA ASN A 85 -6.64 18.20 5.52
C ASN A 85 -7.99 17.58 5.10
N ASP A 86 -8.51 17.92 3.92
CA ASP A 86 -9.72 17.30 3.37
C ASP A 86 -9.51 15.83 2.99
N PHE A 87 -8.26 15.44 2.72
CA PHE A 87 -7.89 14.07 2.37
C PHE A 87 -6.89 13.48 3.35
N PHE A 88 -5.61 13.43 2.98
CA PHE A 88 -4.59 12.67 3.73
C PHE A 88 -3.85 13.47 4.79
N SER A 89 -4.05 14.81 4.87
CA SER A 89 -3.36 15.67 5.85
C SER A 89 -1.85 15.43 5.88
N VAL A 90 -1.21 15.44 4.73
CA VAL A 90 0.17 14.98 4.56
C VAL A 90 1.17 15.79 5.38
N ASN A 91 0.91 17.08 5.65
CA ASN A 91 1.76 17.90 6.50
C ASN A 91 1.78 17.44 7.97
N GLU A 92 0.73 16.78 8.42
CA GLU A 92 0.60 16.23 9.79
C GLU A 92 1.01 14.75 9.82
N PHE A 93 0.66 14.02 8.76
CA PHE A 93 0.91 12.57 8.62
C PHE A 93 1.79 12.32 7.39
N ASN A 94 3.10 12.51 7.55
CA ASN A 94 4.07 12.40 6.45
C ASN A 94 4.22 10.97 5.93
N PHE A 95 3.86 9.95 6.73
CA PHE A 95 4.06 8.55 6.42
C PHE A 95 2.78 7.73 6.57
N SER A 96 2.67 6.69 5.76
CA SER A 96 1.72 5.59 5.94
C SER A 96 2.50 4.29 6.04
N GLU A 97 2.01 3.34 6.84
CA GLU A 97 2.77 2.14 7.19
C GLU A 97 1.92 0.89 7.02
N LEU A 98 2.54 -0.18 6.53
CA LEU A 98 1.97 -1.53 6.53
C LEU A 98 2.96 -2.48 7.19
N LYS A 99 2.50 -3.18 8.23
CA LYS A 99 3.24 -4.25 8.89
C LYS A 99 2.52 -5.57 8.70
N LEU A 100 3.13 -6.51 8.01
CA LEU A 100 2.55 -7.85 7.84
C LEU A 100 2.61 -8.63 9.15
N ASN A 101 1.48 -9.23 9.53
CA ASN A 101 1.35 -10.02 10.76
C ASN A 101 1.24 -11.52 10.47
N ALA A 102 0.67 -11.88 9.31
CA ALA A 102 0.51 -13.25 8.86
C ALA A 102 0.69 -13.32 7.34
N VAL A 103 1.35 -14.36 6.88
CA VAL A 103 1.56 -14.63 5.45
C VAL A 103 1.31 -16.11 5.19
N ASP A 104 0.40 -16.40 4.27
CA ASP A 104 0.07 -17.75 3.81
C ASP A 104 0.51 -17.91 2.36
N MET A 105 1.17 -19.01 2.05
CA MET A 105 1.50 -19.37 0.68
C MET A 105 0.29 -20.01 0.00
N VAL A 106 -0.22 -19.35 -1.05
CA VAL A 106 -1.37 -19.83 -1.84
C VAL A 106 -0.91 -20.81 -2.93
N SER A 107 0.20 -20.48 -3.59
CA SER A 107 0.89 -21.32 -4.58
C SER A 107 2.39 -21.04 -4.53
N GLU A 108 3.17 -21.68 -5.42
CA GLU A 108 4.63 -21.51 -5.45
C GLU A 108 5.07 -20.04 -5.56
N ASN A 109 4.29 -19.22 -6.28
CA ASN A 109 4.61 -17.81 -6.53
C ASN A 109 3.59 -16.83 -5.93
N GLU A 110 2.54 -17.31 -5.28
CA GLU A 110 1.46 -16.47 -4.75
C GLU A 110 1.34 -16.57 -3.24
N TYR A 111 1.19 -15.42 -2.60
CA TYR A 111 1.00 -15.32 -1.15
C TYR A 111 -0.20 -14.42 -0.84
N SER A 112 -0.91 -14.78 0.22
CA SER A 112 -1.92 -13.96 0.84
C SER A 112 -1.42 -13.52 2.21
N ALA A 113 -1.45 -12.25 2.48
CA ALA A 113 -0.99 -11.71 3.76
C ALA A 113 -2.08 -10.86 4.42
N GLU A 114 -2.02 -10.78 5.72
CA GLU A 114 -2.78 -9.84 6.54
C GLU A 114 -1.81 -9.01 7.37
N GLY A 115 -2.08 -7.71 7.48
CA GLY A 115 -1.24 -6.80 8.23
C GLY A 115 -2.01 -5.64 8.84
N ASP A 116 -1.30 -4.84 9.62
CA ASP A 116 -1.79 -3.59 10.17
C ASP A 116 -1.41 -2.46 9.22
N LEU A 117 -2.43 -1.82 8.62
CA LEU A 117 -2.27 -0.66 7.76
C LEU A 117 -2.61 0.60 8.55
N THR A 118 -1.65 1.51 8.63
CA THR A 118 -1.80 2.81 9.32
C THR A 118 -1.77 3.92 8.29
N ILE A 119 -2.85 4.68 8.20
CA ILE A 119 -2.98 5.87 7.37
C ILE A 119 -3.60 6.97 8.22
N LYS A 120 -3.06 8.18 8.15
CA LYS A 120 -3.60 9.35 8.86
C LYS A 120 -3.80 9.10 10.37
N GLY A 121 -2.91 8.32 10.98
CA GLY A 121 -2.94 7.96 12.40
C GLY A 121 -3.94 6.86 12.79
N TYR A 122 -4.73 6.32 11.85
CA TYR A 122 -5.67 5.22 12.08
C TYR A 122 -5.07 3.90 11.60
N THR A 123 -5.21 2.86 12.41
CA THR A 123 -4.70 1.52 12.10
C THR A 123 -5.84 0.52 11.97
N HIS A 124 -5.89 -0.19 10.85
CA HIS A 124 -6.86 -1.25 10.58
C HIS A 124 -6.19 -2.45 9.90
N LYS A 125 -6.82 -3.61 10.04
CA LYS A 125 -6.40 -4.81 9.32
C LYS A 125 -6.60 -4.63 7.82
N ALA A 126 -5.60 -5.03 7.04
CA ALA A 126 -5.63 -5.04 5.59
C ALA A 126 -5.15 -6.38 5.04
N LYS A 127 -5.75 -6.80 3.93
CA LYS A 127 -5.33 -7.99 3.20
C LYS A 127 -4.53 -7.58 1.98
N VAL A 128 -3.42 -8.28 1.75
CA VAL A 128 -2.50 -8.02 0.64
C VAL A 128 -2.24 -9.32 -0.09
N SER A 129 -2.33 -9.30 -1.41
CA SER A 129 -1.86 -10.39 -2.25
C SER A 129 -0.48 -10.06 -2.81
N PHE A 130 0.42 -11.05 -2.81
CA PHE A 130 1.73 -10.94 -3.42
C PHE A 130 1.88 -11.98 -4.53
N LEU A 131 2.49 -11.55 -5.62
CA LEU A 131 2.86 -12.40 -6.74
C LEU A 131 4.37 -12.25 -6.98
N LYS A 132 5.11 -13.35 -6.84
CA LYS A 132 6.53 -13.42 -7.20
C LYS A 132 6.65 -13.53 -8.71
N GLU A 133 7.43 -12.66 -9.33
CA GLU A 133 7.68 -12.72 -10.76
C GLU A 133 8.61 -13.88 -11.10
N GLY A 134 8.20 -14.71 -12.04
CA GLY A 134 8.96 -15.90 -12.43
C GLY A 134 10.39 -15.57 -12.89
N GLY A 135 11.38 -16.30 -12.39
CA GLY A 135 12.78 -16.12 -12.73
C GLY A 135 13.48 -14.94 -12.06
N SER A 136 12.79 -14.16 -11.22
CA SER A 136 13.36 -13.07 -10.45
C SER A 136 12.96 -13.17 -8.97
N LYS A 137 13.56 -12.32 -8.14
CA LYS A 137 13.14 -12.13 -6.74
C LYS A 137 12.05 -11.06 -6.60
N ASN A 138 11.76 -10.33 -7.66
CA ASN A 138 10.81 -9.22 -7.65
C ASN A 138 9.41 -9.72 -7.35
N MET A 139 8.63 -8.87 -6.69
CA MET A 139 7.25 -9.17 -6.33
C MET A 139 6.33 -8.03 -6.76
N LYS A 140 5.12 -8.39 -7.15
CA LYS A 140 4.01 -7.46 -7.26
C LYS A 140 3.06 -7.69 -6.10
N ALA A 141 2.49 -6.61 -5.57
CA ALA A 141 1.47 -6.73 -4.54
C ALA A 141 0.24 -5.91 -4.90
N LYS A 142 -0.91 -6.35 -4.42
CA LYS A 142 -2.18 -5.65 -4.55
C LYS A 142 -2.87 -5.54 -3.21
N LEU A 143 -3.42 -4.37 -2.96
CA LEU A 143 -4.15 -4.03 -1.74
C LEU A 143 -5.31 -3.11 -2.12
N VAL A 144 -6.48 -3.35 -1.55
CA VAL A 144 -7.61 -2.40 -1.58
C VAL A 144 -7.94 -2.01 -0.15
N PHE A 145 -8.04 -0.72 0.12
CA PHE A 145 -8.46 -0.23 1.43
C PHE A 145 -9.63 0.74 1.33
N ASP A 146 -10.48 0.70 2.33
CA ASP A 146 -11.59 1.63 2.51
C ASP A 146 -11.08 2.89 3.21
N ARG A 147 -10.95 3.99 2.47
CA ARG A 147 -10.44 5.27 2.96
C ARG A 147 -11.29 5.88 4.08
N SER A 148 -12.57 5.55 4.15
CA SER A 148 -13.48 6.06 5.18
C SER A 148 -13.07 5.63 6.58
N LYS A 149 -12.46 4.44 6.71
CA LYS A 149 -11.93 3.92 7.99
C LYS A 149 -10.74 4.71 8.52
N TYR A 150 -10.05 5.44 7.65
CA TYR A 150 -8.89 6.26 7.99
C TYR A 150 -9.23 7.76 8.06
N ASN A 151 -10.51 8.08 8.25
CA ASN A 151 -11.01 9.46 8.33
C ASN A 151 -10.66 10.32 7.10
N VAL A 152 -10.58 9.72 5.93
CA VAL A 152 -10.48 10.41 4.66
C VAL A 152 -11.89 10.60 4.09
N ARG A 153 -12.49 11.75 4.38
CA ARG A 153 -13.96 11.96 4.33
C ARG A 153 -14.46 12.62 3.05
N TYR A 154 -13.63 13.42 2.40
CA TYR A 154 -14.08 14.26 1.27
C TYR A 154 -14.77 13.45 0.17
N GLY A 155 -15.99 13.84 -0.20
CA GLY A 155 -16.78 13.18 -1.22
C GLY A 155 -17.14 11.71 -0.93
N SER A 156 -17.04 11.28 0.32
CA SER A 156 -17.39 9.92 0.73
C SER A 156 -18.86 9.77 1.07
N GLY A 157 -19.53 8.79 0.46
CA GLY A 157 -20.92 8.44 0.78
C GLY A 157 -21.11 7.85 2.18
N SER A 158 -20.01 7.48 2.87
CA SER A 158 -20.04 7.04 4.26
C SER A 158 -20.22 8.18 5.25
N PHE A 159 -19.98 9.43 4.84
CA PHE A 159 -20.08 10.62 5.69
C PHE A 159 -21.10 11.66 5.19
N PHE A 160 -21.37 11.69 3.90
CA PHE A 160 -22.21 12.71 3.27
C PHE A 160 -23.29 12.09 2.39
N GLU A 161 -24.47 12.72 2.39
CA GLU A 161 -25.59 12.35 1.53
C GLU A 161 -25.68 13.27 0.31
N ASN A 162 -26.44 12.85 -0.71
CA ASN A 162 -26.78 13.66 -1.89
C ASN A 162 -25.59 14.13 -2.72
N LEU A 163 -24.50 13.36 -2.75
CA LEU A 163 -23.31 13.70 -3.52
C LEU A 163 -23.48 13.52 -5.04
N GLY A 164 -24.39 12.64 -5.47
CA GLY A 164 -24.59 12.31 -6.88
C GLY A 164 -23.28 11.88 -7.55
N ASP A 165 -23.02 12.38 -8.76
CA ASP A 165 -21.81 12.05 -9.53
C ASP A 165 -20.50 12.57 -8.90
N LYS A 166 -20.58 13.44 -7.91
CA LYS A 166 -19.43 13.93 -7.15
C LYS A 166 -18.95 12.94 -6.07
N LEU A 167 -19.72 11.88 -5.81
CA LEU A 167 -19.34 10.84 -4.86
C LEU A 167 -18.06 10.17 -5.35
N ILE A 168 -17.08 10.09 -4.45
CA ILE A 168 -15.83 9.36 -4.65
C ILE A 168 -15.97 8.04 -3.90
N LEU A 169 -15.73 6.93 -4.58
CA LEU A 169 -15.78 5.60 -3.95
C LEU A 169 -14.78 5.53 -2.80
N ASP A 170 -15.15 4.81 -1.75
CA ASP A 170 -14.29 4.69 -0.56
C ASP A 170 -13.14 3.72 -0.76
N ASP A 171 -13.28 2.75 -1.66
CA ASP A 171 -12.23 1.81 -2.01
C ASP A 171 -11.15 2.48 -2.86
N ILE A 172 -9.92 2.42 -2.35
CA ILE A 172 -8.71 2.83 -3.04
C ILE A 172 -7.89 1.59 -3.36
N GLU A 173 -7.54 1.40 -4.62
CA GLU A 173 -6.69 0.30 -5.07
C GLU A 173 -5.22 0.74 -5.07
N LEU A 174 -4.37 -0.13 -4.53
CA LEU A 174 -2.91 0.01 -4.59
C LEU A 174 -2.32 -1.18 -5.36
N GLU A 175 -1.50 -0.85 -6.36
CA GLU A 175 -0.63 -1.79 -7.07
C GLU A 175 0.82 -1.46 -6.73
N VAL A 176 1.53 -2.45 -6.22
CA VAL A 176 2.89 -2.26 -5.70
C VAL A 176 3.87 -3.09 -6.54
N THR A 177 4.97 -2.47 -6.92
CA THR A 177 6.12 -3.14 -7.52
C THR A 177 7.26 -3.13 -6.52
N LEU A 178 7.80 -4.30 -6.19
CA LEU A 178 8.91 -4.47 -5.25
C LEU A 178 10.09 -5.11 -5.99
N VAL A 179 11.16 -4.34 -6.14
CA VAL A 179 12.45 -4.81 -6.67
C VAL A 179 13.33 -5.17 -5.49
N ILE A 180 13.70 -6.44 -5.38
CA ILE A 180 14.43 -6.98 -4.22
C ILE A 180 15.91 -7.00 -4.52
N MET A 181 16.72 -6.45 -3.60
CA MET A 181 18.18 -6.43 -3.69
C MET A 181 18.83 -7.79 -3.40
#